data_26cb98943e9d118a27466487bff3d9c2
#
_entry.id   26cb98943e9d118a27466487bff3d9c2
#
_cell.length_a   1.000
_cell.length_b   1.000
_cell.length_c   1.000
_cell.angle_alpha   90.00
_cell.angle_beta   90.00
_cell.angle_gamma   90.00
#
_symmetry.space_group_name_H-M   'P 1'
#
loop_
_entity.id
_entity.type
_entity.pdbx_description
1 polymer ?
#
loop_
_entity_poly.entity_id
_entity_poly.type
_entity_poly.pdbx_seq_one_letter_code
_entity_poly.pdbx_strand_id
1 'polypeptide(L)'
;SEMCIRDSYEIINEPDKVQASLKAVKLAHDGVANMYMKGLLDTKTFLKSVLDKEVGLRTGNTLSHVAVFEVKGIEQLLFLTDVAFMTYPTLEDKVHIIENTVAVAHACGVECPKVAPLAAVEVVNPKMPCTVDADELRKMNAEGKITGCVVDGPLSMDIAIDPEAAHHKGAQDRPAAGHADILLFPDIQAGN
;
A
#
# COMPACT_ATOMS: atom_id res chain seq x y z
N SER A 1 4.43 19.43 -31.63
CA SER A 1 4.21 18.16 -30.92
C SER A 1 3.43 18.32 -29.61
N GLU A 2 3.68 19.31 -28.74
CA GLU A 2 2.87 19.54 -27.54
C GLU A 2 1.44 20.01 -27.85
N MET A 3 1.22 20.72 -28.96
CA MET A 3 -0.13 21.14 -29.40
C MET A 3 -1.00 19.96 -29.79
N CYS A 4 -0.47 18.96 -30.47
CA CYS A 4 -1.25 17.77 -30.87
C CYS A 4 -1.74 16.93 -29.70
N ILE A 5 -1.06 16.97 -28.55
CA ILE A 5 -1.47 16.26 -27.33
C ILE A 5 -2.65 16.97 -26.66
N ARG A 6 -2.68 18.31 -26.66
CA ARG A 6 -3.76 19.10 -26.04
C ARG A 6 -5.12 18.96 -26.74
N ASP A 7 -5.15 18.60 -27.99
CA ASP A 7 -6.38 18.41 -28.77
C ASP A 7 -7.02 17.02 -28.55
N SER A 8 -6.34 16.11 -27.82
CA SER A 8 -6.81 14.74 -27.58
C SER A 8 -7.55 14.54 -26.27
N TYR A 9 -7.68 15.58 -25.42
CA TYR A 9 -8.36 15.52 -24.13
C TYR A 9 -9.05 16.84 -23.80
N GLU A 10 -10.11 16.77 -22.97
CA GLU A 10 -10.84 17.92 -22.51
C GLU A 10 -10.06 18.66 -21.41
N ILE A 11 -9.95 20.00 -21.51
CA ILE A 11 -9.32 20.85 -20.52
C ILE A 11 -10.40 21.62 -19.76
N ILE A 12 -10.54 21.34 -18.47
CA ILE A 12 -11.39 22.10 -17.55
C ILE A 12 -10.52 23.16 -16.86
N ASN A 13 -10.62 24.42 -17.33
CA ASN A 13 -9.82 25.49 -16.75
C ASN A 13 -10.34 25.90 -15.37
N GLU A 14 -9.49 25.78 -14.35
CA GLU A 14 -9.74 26.25 -12.99
C GLU A 14 -8.43 26.79 -12.38
N PRO A 15 -8.30 28.12 -12.25
CA PRO A 15 -7.09 28.76 -11.72
C PRO A 15 -6.84 28.50 -10.23
N ASP A 16 -7.91 28.32 -9.44
CA ASP A 16 -7.78 28.03 -8.02
C ASP A 16 -7.49 26.56 -7.78
N LYS A 17 -6.35 26.28 -7.14
CA LYS A 17 -5.86 24.90 -6.91
C LYS A 17 -6.81 24.04 -6.05
N VAL A 18 -7.49 24.66 -5.07
CA VAL A 18 -8.43 23.95 -4.19
C VAL A 18 -9.69 23.59 -4.98
N GLN A 19 -10.22 24.57 -5.75
CA GLN A 19 -11.38 24.32 -6.60
C GLN A 19 -11.08 23.34 -7.73
N ALA A 20 -9.89 23.41 -8.33
CA ALA A 20 -9.44 22.44 -9.34
C ALA A 20 -9.43 21.02 -8.77
N SER A 21 -8.90 20.86 -7.55
CA SER A 21 -8.87 19.57 -6.85
C SER A 21 -10.28 19.04 -6.56
N LEU A 22 -11.19 19.89 -6.06
CA LEU A 22 -12.57 19.51 -5.78
C LEU A 22 -13.34 19.15 -7.06
N LYS A 23 -13.18 19.91 -8.15
CA LYS A 23 -13.79 19.60 -9.45
C LYS A 23 -13.30 18.25 -9.99
N ALA A 24 -12.00 17.99 -9.91
CA ALA A 24 -11.43 16.73 -10.39
C ALA A 24 -11.93 15.51 -9.58
N VAL A 25 -11.98 15.63 -8.25
CA VAL A 25 -12.55 14.58 -7.38
C VAL A 25 -14.04 14.36 -7.68
N LYS A 26 -14.79 15.46 -7.89
CA LYS A 26 -16.22 15.36 -8.22
C LYS A 26 -16.47 14.59 -9.52
N LEU A 27 -15.64 14.73 -10.54
CA LEU A 27 -15.75 13.96 -11.77
C LEU A 27 -15.61 12.45 -11.52
N ALA A 28 -14.70 12.07 -10.61
CA ALA A 28 -14.55 10.68 -10.19
C ALA A 28 -15.74 10.21 -9.32
N HIS A 29 -16.21 11.06 -8.42
CA HIS A 29 -17.39 10.78 -7.58
C HIS A 29 -18.66 10.55 -8.41
N ASP A 30 -18.87 11.37 -9.44
CA ASP A 30 -20.05 11.30 -10.32
C ASP A 30 -19.91 10.19 -11.40
N GLY A 31 -18.81 9.43 -11.41
CA GLY A 31 -18.57 8.36 -12.38
C GLY A 31 -18.24 8.82 -13.80
N VAL A 32 -17.96 10.10 -13.98
CA VAL A 32 -17.50 10.67 -15.27
C VAL A 32 -16.04 10.29 -15.54
N ALA A 33 -15.23 10.18 -14.49
CA ALA A 33 -13.85 9.71 -14.55
C ALA A 33 -13.68 8.45 -13.69
N ASN A 34 -12.84 7.53 -14.15
CA ASN A 34 -12.54 6.27 -13.43
C ASN A 34 -11.27 6.36 -12.58
N MET A 35 -10.49 7.44 -12.76
CA MET A 35 -9.22 7.65 -12.07
C MET A 35 -9.05 9.13 -11.74
N TYR A 36 -8.45 9.39 -10.61
CA TYR A 36 -8.04 10.73 -10.16
C TYR A 36 -6.54 10.76 -9.89
N MET A 37 -5.83 11.66 -10.54
CA MET A 37 -4.39 11.81 -10.40
C MET A 37 -4.02 13.29 -10.16
N LYS A 38 -3.11 13.53 -9.21
CA LYS A 38 -2.56 14.88 -9.01
C LYS A 38 -1.26 15.06 -9.79
N GLY A 39 -1.05 16.30 -10.28
CA GLY A 39 0.24 16.82 -10.73
C GLY A 39 0.91 17.66 -9.64
N LEU A 40 1.22 18.92 -9.97
CA LEU A 40 1.83 19.89 -9.04
C LEU A 40 0.80 20.45 -8.02
N LEU A 41 0.24 19.56 -7.23
CA LEU A 41 -0.66 19.86 -6.12
C LEU A 41 -0.05 19.28 -4.83
N ASP A 42 -0.08 20.04 -3.73
CA ASP A 42 0.38 19.56 -2.45
C ASP A 42 -0.52 18.42 -1.92
N THR A 43 0.08 17.49 -1.18
CA THR A 43 -0.63 16.29 -0.71
C THR A 43 -1.77 16.61 0.25
N LYS A 44 -1.65 17.67 1.05
CA LYS A 44 -2.70 18.09 1.99
C LYS A 44 -3.97 18.54 1.24
N THR A 45 -3.83 19.39 0.22
CA THR A 45 -4.95 19.83 -0.62
C THR A 45 -5.56 18.64 -1.38
N PHE A 46 -4.74 17.76 -1.93
CA PHE A 46 -5.18 16.53 -2.58
C PHE A 46 -6.04 15.66 -1.64
N LEU A 47 -5.50 15.30 -0.47
CA LEU A 47 -6.21 14.46 0.49
C LEU A 47 -7.47 15.13 1.04
N LYS A 48 -7.45 16.45 1.25
CA LYS A 48 -8.62 17.19 1.70
C LYS A 48 -9.77 17.08 0.69
N SER A 49 -9.50 17.14 -0.61
CA SER A 49 -10.52 16.96 -1.64
C SER A 49 -11.00 15.51 -1.75
N VAL A 50 -10.09 14.52 -1.69
CA VAL A 50 -10.46 13.09 -1.70
C VAL A 50 -11.32 12.73 -0.50
N LEU A 51 -11.06 13.33 0.66
CA LEU A 51 -11.80 13.11 1.91
C LEU A 51 -12.96 14.10 2.12
N ASP A 52 -13.31 14.91 1.13
CA ASP A 52 -14.46 15.82 1.22
C ASP A 52 -15.74 15.04 1.54
N LYS A 53 -16.63 15.66 2.33
CA LYS A 53 -17.85 15.00 2.81
C LYS A 53 -18.94 14.90 1.76
N GLU A 54 -18.97 15.81 0.79
CA GLU A 54 -20.03 15.94 -0.21
C GLU A 54 -19.61 15.33 -1.56
N VAL A 55 -18.40 15.65 -2.01
CA VAL A 55 -17.91 15.28 -3.34
C VAL A 55 -16.69 14.36 -3.31
N GLY A 56 -16.23 13.98 -2.13
CA GLY A 56 -15.07 13.13 -1.96
C GLY A 56 -15.31 11.65 -2.32
N LEU A 57 -14.26 10.86 -2.24
CA LEU A 57 -14.28 9.42 -2.56
C LEU A 57 -14.31 8.54 -1.30
N ARG A 58 -14.95 9.02 -0.23
CA ARG A 58 -15.05 8.28 1.04
C ARG A 58 -15.98 7.08 0.89
N THR A 59 -15.50 5.90 1.24
CA THR A 59 -16.29 4.66 1.25
C THR A 59 -16.72 4.23 2.65
N GLY A 60 -16.23 4.90 3.69
CA GLY A 60 -16.36 4.45 5.09
C GLY A 60 -15.24 3.51 5.52
N ASN A 61 -14.45 2.99 4.60
CA ASN A 61 -13.31 2.13 4.89
C ASN A 61 -12.05 2.95 5.25
N THR A 62 -11.10 2.28 5.87
CA THR A 62 -9.78 2.85 6.20
C THR A 62 -9.03 3.21 4.92
N LEU A 63 -8.54 4.46 4.85
CA LEU A 63 -7.69 4.91 3.75
C LEU A 63 -6.25 4.53 4.02
N SER A 64 -5.59 3.89 3.06
CA SER A 64 -4.18 3.56 3.12
C SER A 64 -3.49 3.85 1.79
N HIS A 65 -2.16 3.93 1.83
CA HIS A 65 -1.32 4.18 0.66
C HIS A 65 -0.62 2.89 0.21
N VAL A 66 -0.61 2.64 -1.09
CA VAL A 66 0.14 1.55 -1.71
C VAL A 66 1.05 2.14 -2.78
N ALA A 67 2.36 1.92 -2.66
CA ALA A 67 3.33 2.22 -3.71
C ALA A 67 3.71 0.92 -4.43
N VAL A 68 3.65 0.92 -5.75
CA VAL A 68 3.98 -0.25 -6.57
C VAL A 68 5.27 0.02 -7.34
N PHE A 69 6.24 -0.88 -7.20
CA PHE A 69 7.55 -0.76 -7.83
C PHE A 69 7.92 -2.00 -8.64
N GLU A 70 8.48 -1.75 -9.82
CA GLU A 70 9.30 -2.71 -10.54
C GLU A 70 10.77 -2.37 -10.22
N VAL A 71 11.48 -3.31 -9.58
CA VAL A 71 12.85 -3.10 -9.10
C VAL A 71 13.80 -4.02 -9.88
N LYS A 72 14.84 -3.42 -10.47
CA LYS A 72 15.85 -4.20 -11.20
C LYS A 72 16.52 -5.23 -10.30
N GLY A 73 16.45 -6.49 -10.69
CA GLY A 73 17.02 -7.61 -9.95
C GLY A 73 16.04 -8.31 -9.00
N ILE A 74 14.80 -7.83 -8.92
CA ILE A 74 13.69 -8.49 -8.24
C ILE A 74 12.67 -8.86 -9.31
N GLU A 75 12.26 -10.14 -9.35
CA GLU A 75 11.39 -10.64 -10.43
C GLU A 75 9.94 -10.22 -10.25
N GLN A 76 9.46 -10.13 -9.01
CA GLN A 76 8.09 -9.74 -8.70
C GLN A 76 7.93 -8.23 -8.56
N LEU A 77 6.70 -7.73 -8.75
CA LEU A 77 6.33 -6.38 -8.32
C LEU A 77 6.39 -6.28 -6.80
N LEU A 78 6.91 -5.18 -6.30
CA LEU A 78 6.89 -4.86 -4.87
C LEU A 78 5.80 -3.84 -4.55
N PHE A 79 4.94 -4.19 -3.60
CA PHE A 79 3.88 -3.34 -3.05
C PHE A 79 4.30 -2.87 -1.65
N LEU A 80 4.61 -1.61 -1.50
CA LEU A 80 5.04 -1.01 -0.22
C LEU A 80 3.88 -0.28 0.44
N THR A 81 3.59 -0.59 1.72
CA THR A 81 2.43 -0.06 2.44
C THR A 81 2.62 -0.07 3.97
N ASP A 82 2.01 0.79 4.80
CA ASP A 82 1.63 2.15 4.44
C ASP A 82 2.85 3.05 4.60
N VAL A 83 3.18 3.78 3.55
CA VAL A 83 4.41 4.58 3.53
C VAL A 83 4.12 6.09 3.51
N ALA A 84 2.83 6.51 3.59
CA ALA A 84 2.51 7.92 3.38
C ALA A 84 1.34 8.47 4.21
N PHE A 85 0.39 7.67 4.67
CA PHE A 85 -0.86 8.17 5.27
C PHE A 85 -0.97 7.90 6.77
N MET A 86 -0.63 6.71 7.22
CA MET A 86 -0.77 6.34 8.63
C MET A 86 0.56 6.45 9.36
N THR A 87 0.60 7.35 10.36
CA THR A 87 1.82 7.58 11.13
C THR A 87 2.18 6.38 11.99
N TYR A 88 1.24 5.88 12.77
CA TYR A 88 1.40 4.72 13.66
C TYR A 88 0.13 3.86 13.59
N PRO A 89 0.03 2.96 12.58
CA PRO A 89 -1.15 2.11 12.42
C PRO A 89 -1.28 1.12 13.60
N THR A 90 -2.50 0.98 14.10
CA THR A 90 -2.85 -0.06 15.05
C THR A 90 -2.87 -1.43 14.36
N LEU A 91 -3.01 -2.52 15.14
CA LEU A 91 -3.18 -3.86 14.57
C LEU A 91 -4.40 -3.94 13.63
N GLU A 92 -5.53 -3.33 14.02
CA GLU A 92 -6.74 -3.26 13.19
C GLU A 92 -6.52 -2.47 11.91
N ASP A 93 -5.84 -1.32 11.98
CA ASP A 93 -5.44 -0.56 10.79
C ASP A 93 -4.58 -1.40 9.85
N LYS A 94 -3.62 -2.17 10.39
CA LYS A 94 -2.75 -3.05 9.61
C LYS A 94 -3.52 -4.14 8.86
N VAL A 95 -4.60 -4.67 9.44
CA VAL A 95 -5.50 -5.60 8.74
C VAL A 95 -6.10 -4.92 7.51
N HIS A 96 -6.69 -3.73 7.68
CA HIS A 96 -7.27 -2.98 6.56
C HIS A 96 -6.23 -2.55 5.51
N ILE A 97 -5.01 -2.19 5.94
CA ILE A 97 -3.90 -1.89 5.03
C ILE A 97 -3.57 -3.11 4.17
N ILE A 98 -3.51 -4.31 4.76
CA ILE A 98 -3.28 -5.56 4.03
C ILE A 98 -4.42 -5.80 3.03
N GLU A 99 -5.67 -5.72 3.46
CA GLU A 99 -6.84 -5.95 2.59
C GLU A 99 -6.86 -5.01 1.38
N ASN A 100 -6.62 -3.71 1.60
CA ASN A 100 -6.52 -2.72 0.54
C ASN A 100 -5.38 -3.05 -0.43
N THR A 101 -4.21 -3.44 0.10
CA THR A 101 -3.02 -3.73 -0.72
C THR A 101 -3.19 -5.03 -1.50
N VAL A 102 -3.81 -6.05 -0.91
CA VAL A 102 -4.15 -7.31 -1.59
C VAL A 102 -5.08 -7.05 -2.78
N ALA A 103 -6.08 -6.16 -2.63
CA ALA A 103 -6.95 -5.78 -3.74
C ALA A 103 -6.17 -5.11 -4.89
N VAL A 104 -5.17 -4.26 -4.57
CA VAL A 104 -4.28 -3.66 -5.58
C VAL A 104 -3.40 -4.71 -6.24
N ALA A 105 -2.81 -5.63 -5.47
CA ALA A 105 -1.98 -6.71 -5.99
C ALA A 105 -2.76 -7.62 -6.94
N HIS A 106 -4.00 -7.99 -6.58
CA HIS A 106 -4.90 -8.76 -7.48
C HIS A 106 -5.17 -8.00 -8.78
N ALA A 107 -5.43 -6.68 -8.72
CA ALA A 107 -5.62 -5.85 -9.91
C ALA A 107 -4.37 -5.77 -10.79
N CYS A 108 -3.18 -5.95 -10.21
CA CYS A 108 -1.91 -6.05 -10.95
C CYS A 108 -1.59 -7.48 -11.43
N GLY A 109 -2.49 -8.45 -11.21
CA GLY A 109 -2.35 -9.83 -11.70
C GLY A 109 -1.63 -10.78 -10.75
N VAL A 110 -1.39 -10.40 -9.49
CA VAL A 110 -0.82 -11.27 -8.46
C VAL A 110 -1.94 -12.00 -7.73
N GLU A 111 -2.20 -13.26 -8.06
CA GLU A 111 -3.37 -14.01 -7.57
C GLU A 111 -3.34 -14.30 -6.06
N CYS A 112 -2.17 -14.59 -5.50
CA CYS A 112 -2.01 -14.88 -4.08
C CYS A 112 -0.74 -14.20 -3.54
N PRO A 113 -0.81 -12.88 -3.29
CA PRO A 113 0.36 -12.13 -2.86
C PRO A 113 0.86 -12.59 -1.49
N LYS A 114 2.17 -12.60 -1.32
CA LYS A 114 2.85 -12.90 -0.07
C LYS A 114 3.13 -11.60 0.67
N VAL A 115 2.56 -11.47 1.84
CA VAL A 115 2.66 -10.29 2.70
C VAL A 115 3.70 -10.52 3.77
N ALA A 116 4.72 -9.66 3.82
CA ALA A 116 5.72 -9.62 4.86
C ALA A 116 5.50 -8.41 5.79
N PRO A 117 4.90 -8.58 6.97
CA PRO A 117 4.95 -7.58 8.02
C PRO A 117 6.39 -7.42 8.51
N LEU A 118 6.98 -6.25 8.23
CA LEU A 118 8.40 -5.98 8.45
C LEU A 118 8.72 -5.65 9.91
N ALA A 119 9.84 -6.16 10.37
CA ALA A 119 10.46 -5.83 11.64
C ALA A 119 11.99 -5.92 11.53
N ALA A 120 12.69 -5.48 12.58
CA ALA A 120 14.15 -5.59 12.61
C ALA A 120 14.67 -7.01 12.90
N VAL A 121 13.77 -7.92 13.30
CA VAL A 121 14.07 -9.32 13.66
C VAL A 121 12.93 -10.25 13.25
N GLU A 122 13.24 -11.55 13.13
CA GLU A 122 12.31 -12.58 12.65
C GLU A 122 11.59 -13.33 13.76
N VAL A 123 11.84 -12.94 15.02
CA VAL A 123 11.25 -13.55 16.22
C VAL A 123 10.40 -12.56 16.98
N VAL A 124 9.35 -13.08 17.63
CA VAL A 124 8.47 -12.25 18.46
C VAL A 124 9.26 -11.74 19.69
N ASN A 125 9.28 -10.44 19.85
CA ASN A 125 9.88 -9.76 21.00
C ASN A 125 8.87 -8.78 21.61
N PRO A 126 8.34 -9.02 22.81
CA PRO A 126 7.38 -8.12 23.45
C PRO A 126 7.86 -6.68 23.65
N LYS A 127 9.20 -6.45 23.66
CA LYS A 127 9.80 -5.11 23.72
C LYS A 127 9.82 -4.41 22.35
N MET A 128 9.44 -5.12 21.31
CA MET A 128 9.35 -4.62 19.93
C MET A 128 7.94 -4.90 19.40
N PRO A 129 6.96 -4.00 19.65
CA PRO A 129 5.54 -4.24 19.35
C PRO A 129 5.26 -4.64 17.90
N CYS A 130 6.03 -4.14 16.93
CA CYS A 130 5.86 -4.51 15.52
C CYS A 130 6.02 -6.01 15.26
N THR A 131 6.83 -6.72 16.04
CA THR A 131 6.98 -8.19 15.93
C THR A 131 5.77 -8.94 16.48
N VAL A 132 5.14 -8.38 17.52
CA VAL A 132 3.90 -8.93 18.10
C VAL A 132 2.75 -8.76 17.11
N ASP A 133 2.59 -7.57 16.54
CA ASP A 133 1.58 -7.31 15.51
C ASP A 133 1.78 -8.22 14.29
N ALA A 134 3.02 -8.38 13.84
CA ALA A 134 3.34 -9.24 12.69
C ALA A 134 2.93 -10.71 12.91
N ASP A 135 3.18 -11.24 14.11
CA ASP A 135 2.76 -12.61 14.47
C ASP A 135 1.24 -12.73 14.60
N GLU A 136 0.56 -11.72 15.15
CA GLU A 136 -0.90 -11.70 15.21
C GLU A 136 -1.53 -11.63 13.82
N LEU A 137 -1.01 -10.82 12.90
CA LEU A 137 -1.46 -10.77 11.50
C LEU A 137 -1.30 -12.13 10.80
N ARG A 138 -0.16 -12.80 11.02
CA ARG A 138 0.09 -14.16 10.52
C ARG A 138 -0.94 -15.16 11.06
N LYS A 139 -1.25 -15.11 12.36
CA LYS A 139 -2.28 -15.96 12.98
C LYS A 139 -3.67 -15.65 12.43
N MET A 140 -4.03 -14.38 12.28
CA MET A 140 -5.31 -13.97 11.70
C MET A 140 -5.46 -14.47 10.25
N ASN A 141 -4.40 -14.49 9.47
CA ASN A 141 -4.40 -15.09 8.14
C ASN A 141 -4.61 -16.62 8.19
N ALA A 142 -3.89 -17.31 9.07
CA ALA A 142 -4.07 -18.76 9.26
C ALA A 142 -5.49 -19.14 9.74
N GLU A 143 -6.14 -18.28 10.51
CA GLU A 143 -7.52 -18.42 10.97
C GLU A 143 -8.58 -18.02 9.92
N GLY A 144 -8.16 -17.54 8.76
CA GLY A 144 -9.07 -17.08 7.68
C GLY A 144 -9.72 -15.73 7.94
N LYS A 145 -9.22 -14.93 8.87
CA LYS A 145 -9.67 -13.54 9.12
C LYS A 145 -9.08 -12.56 8.10
N ILE A 146 -7.88 -12.82 7.61
CA ILE A 146 -7.26 -12.13 6.49
C ILE A 146 -7.19 -13.14 5.34
N THR A 147 -7.72 -12.81 4.18
CA THR A 147 -7.87 -13.74 3.05
C THR A 147 -7.28 -13.18 1.75
N GLY A 148 -7.16 -14.03 0.72
CA GLY A 148 -6.65 -13.63 -0.60
C GLY A 148 -5.14 -13.44 -0.67
N CYS A 149 -4.41 -13.80 0.38
CA CYS A 149 -2.96 -13.68 0.48
C CYS A 149 -2.38 -14.69 1.47
N VAL A 150 -1.05 -14.77 1.50
CA VAL A 150 -0.30 -15.45 2.57
C VAL A 150 0.41 -14.40 3.39
N VAL A 151 0.18 -14.34 4.71
CA VAL A 151 0.88 -13.44 5.62
C VAL A 151 1.93 -14.22 6.39
N ASP A 152 3.18 -13.77 6.30
CA ASP A 152 4.32 -14.38 6.99
C ASP A 152 5.21 -13.31 7.59
N GLY A 153 5.22 -13.22 8.89
CA GLY A 153 5.98 -12.25 9.68
C GLY A 153 6.15 -12.66 11.15
N PRO A 154 7.01 -11.96 11.90
CA PRO A 154 7.86 -10.85 11.45
C PRO A 154 9.00 -11.32 10.52
N LEU A 155 9.39 -10.46 9.58
CA LEU A 155 10.54 -10.62 8.69
C LEU A 155 11.35 -9.32 8.62
N SER A 156 12.67 -9.42 8.55
CA SER A 156 13.50 -8.29 8.12
C SER A 156 13.37 -8.10 6.61
N MET A 157 13.65 -6.88 6.14
CA MET A 157 13.44 -6.52 4.72
C MET A 157 14.31 -7.37 3.78
N ASP A 158 15.56 -7.60 4.13
CA ASP A 158 16.48 -8.42 3.33
C ASP A 158 15.97 -9.86 3.18
N ILE A 159 15.51 -10.48 4.28
CA ILE A 159 14.92 -11.82 4.23
C ILE A 159 13.62 -11.84 3.41
N ALA A 160 12.82 -10.79 3.48
CA ALA A 160 11.57 -10.74 2.76
C ALA A 160 11.75 -10.74 1.22
N ILE A 161 12.78 -10.05 0.71
CA ILE A 161 12.94 -9.80 -0.74
C ILE A 161 14.11 -10.53 -1.40
N ASP A 162 15.07 -11.06 -0.64
CA ASP A 162 16.27 -11.67 -1.18
C ASP A 162 16.37 -13.15 -0.76
N PRO A 163 16.25 -14.09 -1.73
CA PRO A 163 16.37 -15.52 -1.47
C PRO A 163 17.73 -15.95 -0.89
N GLU A 164 18.84 -15.27 -1.27
CA GLU A 164 20.15 -15.58 -0.72
C GLU A 164 20.24 -15.17 0.75
N ALA A 165 19.74 -13.97 1.10
CA ALA A 165 19.65 -13.53 2.49
C ALA A 165 18.77 -14.46 3.32
N ALA A 166 17.63 -14.89 2.79
CA ALA A 166 16.74 -15.87 3.44
C ALA A 166 17.46 -17.21 3.70
N HIS A 167 18.21 -17.71 2.72
CA HIS A 167 18.98 -18.93 2.87
C HIS A 167 20.10 -18.80 3.91
N HIS A 168 20.89 -17.72 3.86
CA HIS A 168 21.98 -17.48 4.82
C HIS A 168 21.52 -17.37 6.26
N LYS A 169 20.32 -16.83 6.48
CA LYS A 169 19.71 -16.68 7.81
C LYS A 169 18.82 -17.87 8.21
N GLY A 170 18.77 -18.93 7.40
CA GLY A 170 18.00 -20.15 7.70
C GLY A 170 16.48 -19.96 7.66
N ALA A 171 16.00 -18.99 6.89
CA ALA A 171 14.59 -18.64 6.76
C ALA A 171 13.96 -19.13 5.43
N GLN A 172 14.67 -19.89 4.61
CA GLN A 172 14.27 -20.34 3.27
C GLN A 172 12.96 -21.14 3.24
N ASP A 173 12.58 -21.76 4.36
CA ASP A 173 11.35 -22.55 4.47
C ASP A 173 10.12 -21.70 4.82
N ARG A 174 10.29 -20.41 5.04
CA ARG A 174 9.18 -19.50 5.35
C ARG A 174 8.46 -19.07 4.07
N PRO A 175 7.11 -19.00 4.08
CA PRO A 175 6.31 -18.76 2.88
C PRO A 175 6.63 -17.47 2.10
N ALA A 176 6.95 -16.36 2.81
CA ALA A 176 7.23 -15.08 2.18
C ALA A 176 8.73 -14.78 2.03
N ALA A 177 9.61 -15.57 2.65
CA ALA A 177 11.04 -15.28 2.64
C ALA A 177 11.63 -15.38 1.22
N GLY A 178 12.34 -14.33 0.81
CA GLY A 178 12.97 -14.20 -0.49
C GLY A 178 12.01 -13.86 -1.64
N HIS A 179 10.69 -13.88 -1.39
CA HIS A 179 9.68 -13.78 -2.45
C HIS A 179 8.43 -13.00 -2.00
N ALA A 180 8.58 -12.08 -1.04
CA ALA A 180 7.47 -11.23 -0.63
C ALA A 180 7.06 -10.27 -1.75
N ASP A 181 5.76 -10.18 -2.00
CA ASP A 181 5.17 -9.21 -2.92
C ASP A 181 4.81 -7.93 -2.17
N ILE A 182 4.21 -8.05 -0.99
CA ILE A 182 3.74 -6.93 -0.18
C ILE A 182 4.63 -6.75 1.05
N LEU A 183 5.21 -5.57 1.19
CA LEU A 183 6.00 -5.16 2.34
C LEU A 183 5.15 -4.23 3.21
N LEU A 184 4.69 -4.75 4.36
CA LEU A 184 3.95 -3.96 5.34
C LEU A 184 4.92 -3.37 6.36
N PHE A 185 5.07 -2.06 6.33
CA PHE A 185 5.93 -1.33 7.26
C PHE A 185 5.24 -1.13 8.62
N PRO A 186 6.00 -1.14 9.72
CA PRO A 186 5.44 -0.98 11.08
C PRO A 186 4.84 0.41 11.31
N ASP A 187 5.43 1.43 10.70
CA ASP A 187 5.04 2.83 10.79
C ASP A 187 5.59 3.64 9.61
N ILE A 188 5.15 4.91 9.49
CA ILE A 188 5.55 5.80 8.40
C ILE A 188 7.06 6.14 8.43
N GLN A 189 7.71 6.11 9.57
CA GLN A 189 9.13 6.46 9.68
C GLN A 189 10.01 5.39 9.04
N ALA A 190 9.57 4.13 9.13
CA ALA A 190 10.25 3.01 8.48
C ALA A 190 9.90 2.90 7.00
N GLY A 191 8.69 3.33 6.61
CA GLY A 191 8.17 3.11 5.26
C GLY A 191 8.46 4.24 4.26
N ASN A 192 8.53 5.49 4.70
CA ASN A 192 8.62 6.68 3.82
C ASN A 192 10.02 6.93 3.25
#